data_fb8497754603ea11e948e37184a3eb25
#
_entry.id   fb8497754603ea11e948e37184a3eb25
#
_cell.length_a   1.000
_cell.length_b   1.000
_cell.length_c   1.000
_cell.angle_alpha   90.00
_cell.angle_beta   90.00
_cell.angle_gamma   90.00
#
_symmetry.space_group_name_H-M   'P 1'
#
loop_
_entity.id
_entity.type
_entity.pdbx_description
1 polymer ?
#
loop_
_entity_poly.entity_id
_entity_poly.type
_entity_poly.pdbx_seq_one_letter_code
_entity_poly.pdbx_strand_id
1 'polypeptide(L)'
;MKKIFLKLVFIFVLLYQYSAYSADTIEAFVVNLSEMNSQVKVTDLICDKVLNDDLIDAKSNLAINLCKGEDGLGQVELFIKIGCTKNKTIIKKNITDGKKIPFLPTK
;
A
#
# COMPACT_ATOMS: atom_id res chain seq x y z
N MET A 1 -26.29 -31.22 -23.86
CA MET A 1 -25.26 -30.31 -24.42
C MET A 1 -25.46 -28.86 -24.07
N LYS A 2 -26.68 -28.34 -24.15
CA LYS A 2 -26.95 -26.94 -23.83
C LYS A 2 -26.64 -26.55 -22.37
N LYS A 3 -26.85 -27.48 -21.42
CA LYS A 3 -26.58 -27.21 -20.00
C LYS A 3 -25.08 -27.06 -19.69
N ILE A 4 -24.22 -27.77 -20.41
CA ILE A 4 -22.78 -27.70 -20.21
C ILE A 4 -22.24 -26.34 -20.72
N PHE A 5 -22.80 -25.86 -21.83
CA PHE A 5 -22.42 -24.59 -22.41
C PHE A 5 -22.77 -23.42 -21.49
N LEU A 6 -23.91 -23.44 -20.86
CA LEU A 6 -24.32 -22.40 -19.91
C LEU A 6 -23.43 -22.35 -18.68
N LYS A 7 -22.97 -23.49 -18.19
CA LYS A 7 -22.07 -23.56 -17.05
C LYS A 7 -20.70 -22.96 -17.39
N LEU A 8 -20.19 -23.16 -18.58
CA LEU A 8 -18.93 -22.61 -19.03
C LEU A 8 -18.99 -21.08 -19.13
N VAL A 9 -20.08 -20.53 -19.66
CA VAL A 9 -20.27 -19.10 -19.75
C VAL A 9 -20.33 -18.46 -18.36
N PHE A 10 -20.98 -19.12 -17.41
CA PHE A 10 -21.10 -18.65 -16.03
C PHE A 10 -19.73 -18.55 -15.34
N ILE A 11 -18.88 -19.56 -15.54
CA ILE A 11 -17.52 -19.58 -14.98
C ILE A 11 -16.68 -18.44 -15.57
N PHE A 12 -16.84 -18.16 -16.86
CA PHE A 12 -16.12 -17.07 -17.53
C PHE A 12 -16.50 -15.71 -16.96
N VAL A 13 -17.76 -15.48 -16.67
CA VAL A 13 -18.24 -14.22 -16.09
C VAL A 13 -17.66 -14.02 -14.68
N LEU A 14 -17.60 -15.09 -13.88
CA LEU A 14 -17.02 -15.02 -12.54
C LEU A 14 -15.52 -14.68 -12.58
N LEU A 15 -14.78 -15.27 -13.50
CA LEU A 15 -13.36 -14.96 -13.66
C LEU A 15 -13.14 -13.51 -14.09
N TYR A 16 -13.99 -12.99 -14.91
CA TYR A 16 -13.91 -11.60 -15.37
C TYR A 16 -14.13 -10.61 -14.22
N GLN A 17 -15.10 -10.89 -13.36
CA GLN A 17 -15.36 -10.07 -12.17
C GLN A 17 -14.17 -10.09 -11.20
N TYR A 18 -13.52 -11.24 -11.07
CA TYR A 18 -12.36 -11.38 -10.18
C TYR A 18 -11.18 -10.53 -10.66
N SER A 19 -10.96 -10.44 -11.97
CA SER A 19 -9.90 -9.62 -12.54
C SER A 19 -10.15 -8.14 -12.34
N ALA A 20 -11.41 -7.69 -12.44
CA ALA A 20 -11.77 -6.29 -12.23
C ALA A 20 -11.54 -5.86 -10.77
N TYR A 21 -11.68 -6.78 -9.82
CA TYR A 21 -11.51 -6.50 -8.40
C TYR A 21 -10.05 -6.20 -8.05
N SER A 22 -9.09 -6.82 -8.72
CA SER A 22 -7.67 -6.60 -8.45
C SER A 22 -7.14 -5.27 -8.97
N ALA A 23 -7.93 -4.52 -9.76
CA ALA A 23 -7.55 -3.22 -10.30
C ALA A 23 -7.81 -2.05 -9.34
N ASP A 24 -8.34 -2.32 -8.13
CA ASP A 24 -8.73 -1.29 -7.18
C ASP A 24 -7.62 -0.93 -6.20
N THR A 25 -6.37 -1.20 -6.55
CA THR A 25 -5.21 -0.84 -5.74
C THR A 25 -4.25 0.02 -6.53
N ILE A 26 -3.47 0.81 -5.81
CA ILE A 26 -2.37 1.57 -6.39
C ILE A 26 -1.07 1.14 -5.74
N GLU A 27 0.01 1.21 -6.49
CA GLU A 27 1.34 0.94 -5.97
C GLU A 27 2.02 2.25 -5.57
N ALA A 28 2.63 2.27 -4.39
CA ALA A 28 3.42 3.40 -3.92
C ALA A 28 4.72 2.87 -3.32
N PHE A 29 5.68 3.76 -3.11
CA PHE A 29 6.99 3.38 -2.61
C PHE A 29 7.35 4.23 -1.41
N VAL A 30 7.58 3.58 -0.26
CA VAL A 30 8.09 4.24 0.94
C VAL A 30 9.61 4.25 0.83
N VAL A 31 10.21 5.44 0.87
CA VAL A 31 11.64 5.62 0.64
C VAL A 31 12.33 6.07 1.92
N ASN A 32 13.27 5.27 2.41
CA ASN A 32 14.09 5.64 3.54
C ASN A 32 15.29 6.46 3.03
N LEU A 33 15.27 7.76 3.26
CA LEU A 33 16.35 8.66 2.82
C LEU A 33 17.55 8.67 3.78
N SER A 34 17.42 8.04 4.94
CA SER A 34 18.50 8.05 5.93
C SER A 34 19.55 7.00 5.62
N GLU A 35 20.68 7.10 6.30
CA GLU A 35 21.77 6.14 6.19
C GLU A 35 21.66 5.01 7.22
N MET A 36 20.54 4.95 7.93
CA MET A 36 20.28 3.93 8.95
C MET A 36 18.98 3.20 8.64
N ASN A 37 18.95 1.91 8.98
CA ASN A 37 17.70 1.15 8.94
C ASN A 37 16.71 1.76 9.94
N SER A 38 15.45 1.84 9.55
CA SER A 38 14.41 2.48 10.37
C SER A 38 13.23 1.57 10.49
N GLN A 39 12.73 1.40 11.73
CA GLN A 39 11.49 0.65 11.94
C GLN A 39 10.31 1.54 11.64
N VAL A 40 9.48 1.13 10.69
CA VAL A 40 8.36 1.93 10.20
C VAL A 40 7.11 1.07 10.15
N LYS A 41 6.06 1.53 10.80
CA LYS A 41 4.74 0.93 10.67
C LYS A 41 3.99 1.71 9.60
N VAL A 42 3.65 1.03 8.52
CA VAL A 42 2.93 1.61 7.38
C VAL A 42 1.48 1.13 7.43
N THR A 43 0.56 2.06 7.55
CA THR A 43 -0.87 1.75 7.64
C THR A 43 -1.60 2.37 6.47
N ASP A 44 -2.36 1.54 5.75
CA ASP A 44 -3.29 1.98 4.71
C ASP A 44 -4.53 2.56 5.40
N LEU A 45 -4.75 3.86 5.26
CA LEU A 45 -5.85 4.54 5.95
C LEU A 45 -7.19 4.32 5.26
N ILE A 46 -7.20 3.94 3.99
CA ILE A 46 -8.46 3.66 3.27
C ILE A 46 -9.02 2.29 3.69
N CYS A 47 -8.17 1.27 3.71
CA CYS A 47 -8.56 -0.09 4.08
C CYS A 47 -8.35 -0.39 5.57
N ASP A 48 -7.76 0.53 6.32
CA ASP A 48 -7.43 0.35 7.74
C ASP A 48 -6.63 -0.93 7.95
N LYS A 49 -5.51 -1.05 7.24
CA LYS A 49 -4.69 -2.25 7.22
C LYS A 49 -3.22 -1.90 7.39
N VAL A 50 -2.53 -2.63 8.26
CA VAL A 50 -1.07 -2.51 8.43
C VAL A 50 -0.39 -3.25 7.29
N LEU A 51 0.41 -2.53 6.50
CA LEU A 51 1.11 -3.08 5.34
C LEU A 51 2.55 -3.48 5.67
N ASN A 52 3.15 -2.83 6.66
CA ASN A 52 4.50 -3.11 7.12
C ASN A 52 4.64 -2.68 8.57
N ASP A 53 5.36 -3.46 9.36
CA ASP A 53 5.70 -3.10 10.74
C ASP A 53 7.08 -3.69 11.05
N ASP A 54 8.06 -3.31 10.23
CA ASP A 54 9.41 -3.86 10.30
C ASP A 54 10.41 -2.82 9.80
N LEU A 55 11.68 -3.21 9.78
CA LEU A 55 12.77 -2.34 9.34
C LEU A 55 12.71 -2.10 7.83
N ILE A 56 12.90 -0.85 7.45
CA ILE A 56 13.19 -0.46 6.08
C ILE A 56 14.66 -0.10 6.02
N ASP A 57 15.40 -0.77 5.14
CA ASP A 57 16.84 -0.60 5.04
C ASP A 57 17.22 0.82 4.63
N ALA A 58 18.42 1.23 5.04
CA ALA A 58 18.96 2.54 4.68
C ALA A 58 18.98 2.73 3.17
N LYS A 59 18.58 3.91 2.71
CA LYS A 59 18.61 4.28 1.28
C LYS A 59 17.84 3.32 0.37
N SER A 60 16.81 2.65 0.90
CA SER A 60 16.03 1.67 0.14
C SER A 60 14.57 2.07 0.03
N ASN A 61 13.87 1.38 -0.87
CA ASN A 61 12.45 1.58 -1.11
C ASN A 61 11.68 0.35 -0.66
N LEU A 62 10.49 0.58 -0.11
CA LEU A 62 9.54 -0.48 0.18
C LEU A 62 8.31 -0.27 -0.72
N ALA A 63 8.03 -1.24 -1.58
CA ALA A 63 6.83 -1.20 -2.41
C ALA A 63 5.61 -1.60 -1.57
N ILE A 64 4.55 -0.82 -1.66
CA ILE A 64 3.30 -1.09 -0.97
C ILE A 64 2.13 -0.97 -1.94
N ASN A 65 1.07 -1.74 -1.66
CA ASN A 65 -0.17 -1.67 -2.41
C ASN A 65 -1.24 -1.04 -1.53
N LEU A 66 -1.79 0.08 -1.97
CA LEU A 66 -2.78 0.85 -1.23
C LEU A 66 -4.15 0.68 -1.86
N CYS A 67 -5.18 0.67 -1.03
CA CYS A 67 -6.55 0.76 -1.48
C CYS A 67 -6.83 2.15 -2.03
N LYS A 68 -7.72 2.24 -3.00
CA LYS A 68 -8.20 3.51 -3.53
C LYS A 68 -9.41 3.98 -2.75
N GLY A 69 -9.46 5.29 -2.44
CA GLY A 69 -10.66 5.92 -1.95
C GLY A 69 -11.65 6.18 -3.08
N GLU A 70 -12.75 6.84 -2.77
CA GLU A 70 -13.78 7.18 -3.76
C GLU A 70 -13.24 8.11 -4.85
N ASP A 71 -12.25 8.91 -4.52
CA ASP A 71 -11.57 9.80 -5.45
C ASP A 71 -10.50 9.12 -6.31
N GLY A 72 -10.28 7.81 -6.10
CA GLY A 72 -9.25 7.05 -6.81
C GLY A 72 -7.85 7.22 -6.24
N LEU A 73 -7.72 7.88 -5.08
CA LEU A 73 -6.44 8.19 -4.47
C LEU A 73 -6.23 7.40 -3.18
N GLY A 74 -4.98 7.17 -2.82
CA GLY A 74 -4.63 6.45 -1.60
C GLY A 74 -4.29 7.38 -0.45
N GLN A 75 -4.26 6.83 0.77
CA GLN A 75 -3.84 7.52 1.97
C GLN A 75 -3.03 6.55 2.83
N VAL A 76 -1.96 7.04 3.42
CA VAL A 76 -1.07 6.20 4.23
C VAL A 76 -0.58 6.96 5.45
N GLU A 77 -0.38 6.22 6.54
CA GLU A 77 0.26 6.73 7.74
C GLU A 77 1.58 5.99 7.95
N LEU A 78 2.65 6.75 8.13
CA LEU A 78 3.96 6.21 8.49
C LEU A 78 4.22 6.54 9.95
N PHE A 79 4.38 5.52 10.78
CA PHE A 79 4.77 5.66 12.17
C PHE A 79 6.22 5.20 12.30
N ILE A 80 7.13 6.15 12.49
CA ILE A 80 8.57 5.93 12.43
C ILE A 80 9.14 5.99 13.83
N LYS A 81 9.83 4.95 14.26
CA LYS A 81 10.52 4.93 15.55
C LYS A 81 11.87 5.63 15.43
N ILE A 82 12.09 6.64 16.29
CA ILE A 82 13.33 7.39 16.34
C ILE A 82 13.98 7.12 17.69
N GLY A 83 14.89 6.15 17.73
CA GLY A 83 15.51 5.76 18.99
C GLY A 83 14.54 5.06 19.93
N CYS A 84 14.85 5.06 21.23
CA CYS A 84 14.08 4.30 22.21
C CYS A 84 12.84 5.02 22.73
N THR A 85 12.76 6.32 22.59
CA THR A 85 11.71 7.11 23.26
C THR A 85 10.94 8.07 22.37
N LYS A 86 11.34 8.22 21.11
CA LYS A 86 10.69 9.18 20.21
C LYS A 86 10.11 8.50 19.00
N ASN A 87 9.00 9.02 18.53
CA ASN A 87 8.30 8.55 17.34
C ASN A 87 7.93 9.74 16.47
N LYS A 88 7.82 9.50 15.18
CA LYS A 88 7.39 10.49 14.22
C LYS A 88 6.24 9.90 13.40
N THR A 89 5.16 10.66 13.26
CA THR A 89 4.02 10.25 12.44
C THR A 89 3.92 11.15 11.22
N ILE A 90 3.83 10.54 10.05
CA ILE A 90 3.64 11.23 8.79
C ILE A 90 2.38 10.68 8.14
N ILE A 91 1.46 11.58 7.80
CA ILE A 91 0.24 11.21 7.07
C ILE A 91 0.33 11.82 5.68
N LYS A 92 0.22 10.96 4.65
CA LYS A 92 0.19 11.37 3.26
C LYS A 92 -1.14 11.03 2.65
N LYS A 93 -1.75 12.02 2.03
CA LYS A 93 -3.03 11.89 1.33
C LYS A 93 -2.85 12.13 -0.15
N ASN A 94 -3.87 11.82 -0.94
CA ASN A 94 -3.88 12.05 -2.38
C ASN A 94 -2.74 11.34 -3.10
N ILE A 95 -2.50 10.07 -2.71
CA ILE A 95 -1.42 9.27 -3.28
C ILE A 95 -1.88 8.67 -4.59
N THR A 96 -1.11 8.92 -5.65
CA THR A 96 -1.33 8.37 -6.98
C THR A 96 -0.45 7.17 -7.23
N ASP A 97 -0.78 6.37 -8.25
CA ASP A 97 0.00 5.20 -8.63
C ASP A 97 1.43 5.59 -8.99
N GLY A 98 2.39 4.86 -8.44
CA GLY A 98 3.82 5.11 -8.65
C GLY A 98 4.41 6.19 -7.76
N LYS A 99 3.63 6.77 -6.84
CA LYS A 99 4.11 7.85 -5.97
C LYS A 99 5.19 7.35 -5.02
N LYS A 100 6.23 8.15 -4.85
CA LYS A 100 7.28 7.91 -3.85
C LYS A 100 6.97 8.74 -2.61
N ILE A 101 7.10 8.11 -1.45
CA ILE A 101 6.84 8.72 -0.15
C ILE A 101 8.14 8.69 0.64
N PRO A 102 8.96 9.73 0.53
CA PRO A 102 10.23 9.76 1.24
C PRO A 102 10.05 10.16 2.70
N PHE A 103 10.89 9.61 3.55
CA PHE A 103 10.92 10.00 4.96
C PHE A 103 12.36 10.07 5.46
N LEU A 104 12.57 10.92 6.46
CA LEU A 104 13.79 10.99 7.24
C LEU A 104 13.41 10.78 8.70
N PRO A 105 14.03 9.80 9.41
CA PRO A 105 13.71 9.57 10.82
C PRO A 105 14.31 10.59 11.76
N THR A 106 14.97 11.60 11.25
CA THR A 106 15.52 12.69 12.08
C THR A 106 14.51 13.81 12.22
N LYS A 107 14.20 14.15 13.46
CA LYS A 107 13.39 15.33 13.85
C LYS A 107 12.34 15.83 12.85
#